data_059db83dcb61073080dcbdb29411e474
#
_entry.id   059db83dcb61073080dcbdb29411e474
#
_cell.length_a   1.000
_cell.length_b   1.000
_cell.length_c   1.000
_cell.angle_alpha   90.00
_cell.angle_beta   90.00
_cell.angle_gamma   90.00
#
_symmetry.space_group_name_H-M   'P 1'
#
loop_
_entity.id
_entity.type
_entity.pdbx_description
1 polymer ?
#
loop_
_entity_poly.entity_id
_entity_poly.type
_entity_poly.pdbx_seq_one_letter_code
_entity_poly.pdbx_strand_id
1 'polypeptide(L)' 'MSNDKELTYGDIYRDFCNWSPEHAAMVIDYRPWGNMSILVWLNNGQAYKCKRHAADRFTMQMVSEEDIKKKYGL' A
#
# COMPACT_ATOMS: atom_id res chain seq x y z
N MET A 1 -11.28 -24.88 6.15
CA MET A 1 -11.09 -24.55 5.75
C MET A 1 -10.29 -24.03 5.50
N SER A 2 -10.16 -23.78 5.23
CA SER A 2 -9.23 -23.52 4.78
C SER A 2 -8.75 -22.44 4.96
N ASN A 3 -7.90 -22.15 5.17
CA ASN A 3 -7.35 -21.07 5.31
C ASN A 3 -6.63 -20.69 4.28
N ASP A 4 -6.83 -21.10 3.21
CA ASP A 4 -6.12 -20.70 2.16
C ASP A 4 -6.61 -19.50 1.60
N LYS A 5 -7.33 -18.66 2.27
CA LYS A 5 -7.79 -17.50 1.81
C LYS A 5 -6.69 -16.65 1.35
N GLU A 6 -6.68 -16.20 0.17
CA GLU A 6 -5.70 -15.26 -0.31
C GLU A 6 -5.91 -13.91 0.29
N LEU A 7 -4.84 -13.20 0.52
CA LEU A 7 -4.94 -11.85 1.03
C LEU A 7 -5.48 -10.93 -0.06
N THR A 8 -6.42 -10.10 0.30
CA THR A 8 -6.90 -9.07 -0.61
C THR A 8 -6.06 -7.82 -0.40
N TYR A 9 -6.15 -6.88 -1.35
CA TYR A 9 -5.43 -5.63 -1.17
C TYR A 9 -6.01 -4.82 -0.02
N GLY A 10 -7.28 -5.02 0.30
CA GLY A 10 -7.85 -4.42 1.50
C GLY A 10 -7.22 -4.94 2.76
N ASP A 11 -6.90 -6.25 2.79
CA ASP A 11 -6.23 -6.85 3.93
C ASP A 11 -4.81 -6.27 4.07
N ILE A 12 -4.13 -6.09 2.95
CA ILE A 12 -2.78 -5.51 2.96
C ILE A 12 -2.83 -4.09 3.50
N TYR A 13 -3.83 -3.31 3.06
CA TYR A 13 -3.98 -1.95 3.53
C TYR A 13 -4.27 -1.93 5.04
N ARG A 14 -5.12 -2.84 5.52
CA ARG A 14 -5.43 -2.91 6.94
C ARG A 14 -4.17 -3.20 7.74
N ASP A 15 -3.36 -4.16 7.27
CA ASP A 15 -2.13 -4.51 7.96
C ASP A 15 -1.14 -3.34 7.92
N PHE A 16 -1.11 -2.60 6.81
CA PHE A 16 -0.26 -1.42 6.70
C PHE A 16 -0.67 -0.38 7.75
N CYS A 17 -1.97 -0.16 7.90
CA CYS A 17 -2.46 0.82 8.88
C CYS A 17 -2.09 0.41 10.31
N ASN A 18 -2.11 -0.88 10.60
CA ASN A 18 -1.72 -1.36 11.92
C ASN A 18 -0.21 -1.26 12.11
N TRP A 19 0.54 -1.47 11.03
CA TRP A 19 1.99 -1.40 11.09
C TRP A 19 2.48 0.04 11.28
N SER A 20 1.81 1.00 10.67
CA SER A 20 2.22 2.39 10.80
C SER A 20 1.00 3.29 10.95
N PRO A 21 0.46 3.39 12.17
CA PRO A 21 -0.72 4.23 12.40
C PRO A 21 -0.49 5.68 12.03
N GLU A 22 0.76 6.16 12.14
CA GLU A 22 1.06 7.54 11.81
C GLU A 22 0.83 7.81 10.32
N HIS A 23 1.31 6.90 9.47
CA HIS A 23 1.10 7.08 8.05
C HIS A 23 -0.37 6.82 7.69
N ALA A 24 -0.99 5.87 8.38
CA ALA A 24 -2.40 5.58 8.13
C ALA A 24 -3.27 6.81 8.32
N ALA A 25 -2.93 7.63 9.31
CA ALA A 25 -3.70 8.83 9.57
C ALA A 25 -3.55 9.87 8.46
N MET A 26 -2.52 9.74 7.62
CA MET A 26 -2.29 10.69 6.54
C MET A 26 -2.79 10.20 5.19
N VAL A 27 -3.20 8.94 5.08
CA VAL A 27 -3.60 8.38 3.79
C VAL A 27 -4.92 8.97 3.35
N ILE A 28 -4.98 9.45 2.11
CA ILE A 28 -6.22 9.95 1.54
C ILE A 28 -6.78 8.99 0.51
N ASP A 29 -5.96 8.07 0.00
CA ASP A 29 -6.44 7.09 -0.97
C ASP A 29 -5.40 6.00 -1.10
N TYR A 30 -5.79 4.81 -1.56
CA TYR A 30 -4.84 3.77 -1.87
C TYR A 30 -5.35 2.94 -3.04
N ARG A 31 -4.44 2.27 -3.74
CA ARG A 31 -4.78 1.40 -4.84
C ARG A 31 -3.86 0.19 -4.85
N PRO A 32 -4.30 -0.92 -5.44
CA PRO A 32 -3.43 -2.09 -5.57
C PRO A 32 -2.25 -1.77 -6.47
N TRP A 33 -1.07 -2.25 -6.08
CA TRP A 33 0.11 -2.11 -6.91
C TRP A 33 0.52 -3.44 -7.54
N GLY A 34 0.34 -4.54 -6.82
CA GLY A 34 0.74 -5.87 -7.28
C GLY A 34 1.83 -6.43 -6.39
N ASN A 35 2.01 -7.74 -6.42
CA ASN A 35 3.06 -8.40 -5.65
C ASN A 35 3.03 -8.03 -4.19
N MET A 36 1.88 -8.15 -3.58
CA MET A 36 1.68 -7.87 -2.14
C MET A 36 2.01 -6.42 -1.80
N SER A 37 1.84 -5.52 -2.77
CA SER A 37 2.11 -4.10 -2.57
C SER A 37 0.90 -3.27 -2.86
N ILE A 38 0.81 -2.13 -2.19
CA ILE A 38 -0.23 -1.15 -2.46
C ILE A 38 0.43 0.21 -2.65
N LEU A 39 -0.26 1.10 -3.36
CA LEU A 39 0.18 2.47 -3.50
C LEU A 39 -0.73 3.31 -2.61
N VAL A 40 -0.14 4.14 -1.74
CA VAL A 40 -0.92 5.03 -0.88
C VAL A 40 -0.57 6.46 -1.19
N TRP A 41 -1.58 7.33 -1.18
CA TRP A 41 -1.37 8.76 -1.32
C TRP A 41 -1.59 9.39 0.04
N LEU A 42 -0.67 10.24 0.44
CA LEU A 42 -0.76 10.93 1.73
C LEU A 42 -1.24 12.35 1.53
N ASN A 43 -1.75 12.93 2.61
CA ASN A 43 -2.31 14.27 2.54
C ASN A 43 -1.26 15.37 2.37
N ASN A 44 0.02 15.01 2.37
CA ASN A 44 1.08 15.99 2.11
C ASN A 44 1.52 15.95 0.64
N GLY A 45 0.79 15.25 -0.22
CA GLY A 45 1.09 15.21 -1.64
C GLY A 45 2.05 14.12 -2.05
N GLN A 46 2.53 13.32 -1.12
CA GLN A 46 3.46 12.25 -1.45
C GLN A 46 2.74 10.94 -1.66
N ALA A 47 3.35 10.06 -2.44
CA ALA A 47 2.81 8.73 -2.68
C ALA A 47 3.90 7.70 -2.42
N TYR A 48 3.52 6.57 -1.83
CA TYR A 48 4.46 5.52 -1.49
C TYR A 48 3.94 4.16 -1.93
N LYS A 49 4.86 3.34 -2.43
CA LYS A 49 4.58 1.94 -2.67
C LYS A 49 4.92 1.21 -1.38
N CYS A 50 3.96 0.50 -0.83
CA CYS A 50 4.13 -0.18 0.44
C CYS A 50 4.02 -1.67 0.21
N LYS A 51 5.12 -2.38 0.35
CA LYS A 51 5.15 -3.82 0.12
C LYS A 51 5.06 -4.56 1.44
N ARG A 52 4.15 -5.51 1.52
CA ARG A 52 3.94 -6.30 2.72
C ARG A 52 4.88 -7.50 2.69
N HIS A 53 5.70 -7.63 3.71
CA HIS A 53 6.56 -8.82 3.88
C HIS A 53 5.94 -9.74 4.94
N ALA A 54 5.25 -9.17 5.89
CA ALA A 54 4.53 -9.90 6.92
C ALA A 54 3.49 -8.94 7.46
N ALA A 55 2.56 -9.42 8.28
CA ALA A 55 1.50 -8.57 8.81
C ALA A 55 2.05 -7.37 9.56
N ASP A 56 3.25 -7.52 10.14
CA ASP A 56 3.86 -6.44 10.91
C ASP A 56 5.16 -5.97 10.28
N ARG A 57 5.39 -6.19 9.00
CA ARG A 57 6.64 -5.77 8.37
C ARG A 57 6.38 -5.32 6.94
N PHE A 58 6.67 -4.08 6.67
CA PHE A 58 6.47 -3.48 5.35
C PHE A 58 7.70 -2.72 4.92
N THR A 59 7.84 -2.52 3.62
CA THR A 59 8.83 -1.63 3.05
C THR A 59 8.10 -0.53 2.34
N MET A 60 8.46 0.72 2.59
CA MET A 60 7.86 1.87 1.93
C MET A 60 8.87 2.49 0.99
N GLN A 61 8.43 2.83 -0.22
CA GLN A 61 9.30 3.45 -1.22
C GLN A 61 8.53 4.58 -1.87
N MET A 62 9.11 5.76 -1.90
CA MET A 62 8.45 6.90 -2.53
C MET A 62 8.35 6.67 -4.02
N VAL A 63 7.22 7.03 -4.62
CA VAL A 63 6.95 6.81 -6.02
C VAL A 63 6.64 8.14 -6.67
N SER A 64 7.22 8.39 -7.85
CA SER A 64 6.97 9.63 -8.56
C SER A 64 5.67 9.56 -9.35
N GLU A 65 5.19 10.72 -9.77
CA GLU A 65 4.00 10.77 -10.60
C GLU A 65 4.20 10.02 -11.90
N GLU A 66 5.40 10.08 -12.44
CA GLU A 66 5.70 9.37 -13.68
C GLU A 66 5.56 7.87 -13.50
N ASP A 67 6.06 7.36 -12.39
CA ASP A 67 5.96 5.93 -12.12
C ASP A 67 4.51 5.51 -11.97
N ILE A 68 3.70 6.35 -11.34
CA ILE A 68 2.29 6.06 -11.14
C ILE A 68 1.59 6.02 -12.49
N LYS A 69 1.89 6.98 -13.37
CA LYS A 69 1.28 7.02 -14.69
C LYS A 69 1.64 5.79 -15.49
N LYS A 70 2.90 5.38 -15.42
CA LYS A 70 3.33 4.18 -16.13
C LYS A 70 2.62 2.96 -15.61
N LYS A 71 2.49 2.86 -14.31
CA LYS A 71 1.90 1.67 -13.70
C LYS A 71 0.43 1.51 -14.05
N TYR A 72 -0.30 2.61 -14.04
CA TYR A 72 -1.74 2.54 -14.25
C TYR A 72 -2.19 2.97 -15.64
N GLY A 73 -1.25 3.32 -16.53
CA GLY A 73 -1.61 3.66 -17.90
C GLY A 73 -2.27 5.00 -18.04
N LEU A 74 -1.99 5.93 -17.16
CA LEU A 74 -2.62 7.25 -17.21
C LEU A 74 -1.92 8.21 -18.15
#